data_f280ff7a470ca85a0a424e25723d6dbf
#
_entry.id   f280ff7a470ca85a0a424e25723d6dbf
#
_cell.length_a   1.000
_cell.length_b   1.000
_cell.length_c   1.000
_cell.angle_alpha   90.00
_cell.angle_beta   90.00
_cell.angle_gamma   90.00
#
_symmetry.space_group_name_H-M   'P 1'
#
loop_
_entity.id
_entity.type
_entity.pdbx_description
1 polymer ?
#
loop_
_entity_poly.entity_id
_entity_poly.type
_entity_poly.pdbx_seq_one_letter_code
_entity_poly.pdbx_strand_id
1 'polypeptide(L)'
;MFENDWDEQLQEEVENPYFNELRYALAKEYKLHTVYPSKENLFQALKLTSYEHTKVVILGQDPYHGPGQAHGLSFSVMPGVRIPPSLSNIYKELHSDLGAPIPNNGYLVPWAKQGVLLLNTVLTVRDGQANSHKGLGWERFTDAVIEKLNERDQPVVFILWGSHAQKKGAFIDRNKHLVLESVHPSPLSVHRGFYGSKPFSKTNAFLESHGMKPIDWSIPDI
;
A
#
# COMPACT_ATOMS: atom_id res chain seq x y z
N MET A 1 -10.46 14.61 -7.35
CA MET A 1 -9.37 13.71 -7.80
C MET A 1 -9.46 12.34 -7.11
N PHE A 2 -9.65 12.34 -5.79
CA PHE A 2 -9.70 11.08 -5.03
C PHE A 2 -11.13 10.63 -4.69
N GLU A 3 -12.12 11.48 -4.89
CA GLU A 3 -13.54 11.20 -4.71
C GLU A 3 -13.96 10.95 -3.25
N ASN A 4 -13.20 11.46 -2.30
CA ASN A 4 -13.46 11.39 -0.86
C ASN A 4 -12.69 12.50 -0.12
N ASP A 5 -12.57 12.39 1.21
CA ASP A 5 -11.93 13.37 2.07
C ASP A 5 -10.41 13.54 1.84
N TRP A 6 -9.77 12.66 1.08
CA TRP A 6 -8.40 12.89 0.63
C TRP A 6 -8.28 14.16 -0.23
N ASP A 7 -9.35 14.56 -0.93
CA ASP A 7 -9.33 15.79 -1.73
C ASP A 7 -9.04 17.02 -0.86
N GLU A 8 -9.61 17.08 0.34
CA GLU A 8 -9.34 18.16 1.30
C GLU A 8 -7.94 18.01 1.91
N GLN A 9 -7.60 16.82 2.35
CA GLN A 9 -6.34 16.57 3.06
C GLN A 9 -5.11 16.82 2.18
N LEU A 10 -5.20 16.55 0.89
CA LEU A 10 -4.09 16.66 -0.05
C LEU A 10 -4.19 17.87 -0.98
N GLN A 11 -5.11 18.79 -0.71
CA GLN A 11 -5.31 19.96 -1.56
C GLN A 11 -4.04 20.79 -1.76
N GLU A 12 -3.31 21.05 -0.69
CA GLU A 12 -2.06 21.81 -0.76
C GLU A 12 -0.98 21.09 -1.58
N GLU A 13 -0.91 19.75 -1.50
CA GLU A 13 0.02 18.96 -2.32
C GLU A 13 -0.35 19.02 -3.80
N VAL A 14 -1.63 18.82 -4.11
CA VAL A 14 -2.11 18.82 -5.51
C VAL A 14 -1.95 20.19 -6.17
N GLU A 15 -2.05 21.28 -5.40
CA GLU A 15 -1.87 22.65 -5.88
C GLU A 15 -0.41 23.11 -5.89
N ASN A 16 0.51 22.32 -5.31
CA ASN A 16 1.92 22.66 -5.26
C ASN A 16 2.57 22.50 -6.64
N PRO A 17 3.50 23.40 -7.02
CA PRO A 17 4.20 23.32 -8.33
C PRO A 17 4.83 21.97 -8.64
N TYR A 18 5.41 21.28 -7.65
CA TYR A 18 6.02 19.96 -7.93
C TYR A 18 5.01 18.95 -8.45
N PHE A 19 3.74 19.03 -7.99
CA PHE A 19 2.70 18.10 -8.43
C PHE A 19 2.32 18.36 -9.88
N ASN A 20 2.32 19.60 -10.31
CA ASN A 20 2.13 19.97 -11.73
C ASN A 20 3.27 19.42 -12.58
N GLU A 21 4.50 19.53 -12.12
CA GLU A 21 5.68 18.96 -12.80
C GLU A 21 5.57 17.44 -12.91
N LEU A 22 5.13 16.79 -11.83
CA LEU A 22 4.88 15.35 -11.81
C LEU A 22 3.80 14.96 -12.84
N ARG A 23 2.70 15.70 -12.88
CA ARG A 23 1.62 15.45 -13.86
C ARG A 23 2.09 15.61 -15.30
N TYR A 24 2.91 16.63 -15.58
CA TYR A 24 3.53 16.81 -16.89
C TYR A 24 4.41 15.63 -17.28
N ALA A 25 5.27 15.22 -16.36
CA ALA A 25 6.17 14.08 -16.58
C ALA A 25 5.37 12.80 -16.83
N LEU A 26 4.30 12.57 -16.05
CA LEU A 26 3.43 11.39 -16.22
C LEU A 26 2.70 11.41 -17.56
N ALA A 27 2.16 12.56 -17.97
CA ALA A 27 1.48 12.68 -19.26
C ALA A 27 2.41 12.29 -20.41
N LYS A 28 3.67 12.72 -20.34
CA LYS A 28 4.71 12.37 -21.31
C LYS A 28 5.02 10.88 -21.26
N GLU A 29 5.15 10.31 -20.07
CA GLU A 29 5.43 8.88 -19.88
C GLU A 29 4.32 8.00 -20.45
N TYR A 30 3.05 8.32 -20.15
CA TYR A 30 1.91 7.56 -20.70
C TYR A 30 1.80 7.70 -22.22
N LYS A 31 2.25 8.82 -22.78
CA LYS A 31 2.22 9.03 -24.23
C LYS A 31 3.31 8.25 -24.96
N LEU A 32 4.51 8.19 -24.39
CA LEU A 32 5.72 7.65 -25.04
C LEU A 32 6.02 6.19 -24.67
N HIS A 33 5.46 5.71 -23.57
CA HIS A 33 5.77 4.38 -23.02
C HIS A 33 4.49 3.68 -22.57
N THR A 34 4.59 2.37 -22.37
CA THR A 34 3.57 1.62 -21.64
C THR A 34 3.85 1.79 -20.15
N VAL A 35 2.89 2.33 -19.41
CA VAL A 35 3.00 2.65 -17.99
C VAL A 35 1.89 1.94 -17.21
N TYR A 36 2.24 1.41 -16.05
CA TYR A 36 1.29 0.78 -15.13
C TYR A 36 1.22 1.53 -13.80
N PRO A 37 0.07 1.50 -13.12
CA PRO A 37 -1.22 1.03 -13.60
C PRO A 37 -1.80 1.96 -14.66
N SER A 38 -2.96 1.60 -15.23
CA SER A 38 -3.70 2.52 -16.11
C SER A 38 -4.07 3.81 -15.37
N LYS A 39 -4.31 4.89 -16.12
CA LYS A 39 -4.63 6.20 -15.53
C LYS A 39 -5.83 6.13 -14.58
N GLU A 40 -6.82 5.32 -14.90
CA GLU A 40 -8.04 5.16 -14.09
C GLU A 40 -7.73 4.57 -12.71
N ASN A 41 -6.69 3.78 -12.60
CA ASN A 41 -6.30 3.09 -11.37
C ASN A 41 -5.18 3.76 -10.59
N LEU A 42 -4.71 4.92 -11.06
CA LEU A 42 -3.55 5.61 -10.51
C LEU A 42 -3.68 5.87 -9.00
N PHE A 43 -4.83 6.34 -8.55
CA PHE A 43 -5.11 6.69 -7.16
C PHE A 43 -6.09 5.72 -6.49
N GLN A 44 -6.15 4.50 -6.96
CA GLN A 44 -7.13 3.52 -6.48
C GLN A 44 -7.03 3.26 -4.98
N ALA A 45 -5.81 3.23 -4.43
CA ALA A 45 -5.61 3.04 -2.99
C ALA A 45 -6.33 4.13 -2.18
N LEU A 46 -6.17 5.40 -2.58
CA LEU A 46 -6.79 6.52 -1.90
C LEU A 46 -8.31 6.57 -2.14
N LYS A 47 -8.76 6.17 -3.33
CA LYS A 47 -10.20 6.14 -3.66
C LYS A 47 -10.94 5.09 -2.85
N LEU A 48 -10.37 3.91 -2.69
CA LEU A 48 -11.01 2.82 -1.96
C LEU A 48 -10.94 2.98 -0.44
N THR A 49 -9.92 3.68 0.06
CA THR A 49 -9.68 3.85 1.49
C THR A 49 -9.54 5.33 1.80
N SER A 50 -10.62 5.94 2.32
CA SER A 50 -10.65 7.35 2.66
C SER A 50 -9.71 7.66 3.84
N TYR A 51 -9.37 8.93 3.99
CA TYR A 51 -8.54 9.40 5.10
C TYR A 51 -9.16 9.03 6.45
N GLU A 52 -10.44 9.33 6.63
CA GLU A 52 -11.16 9.07 7.88
C GLU A 52 -11.25 7.58 8.21
N HIS A 53 -11.44 6.73 7.20
CA HIS A 53 -11.65 5.31 7.39
C HIS A 53 -10.36 4.47 7.38
N THR A 54 -9.20 5.09 7.15
CA THR A 54 -7.92 4.38 7.18
C THR A 54 -7.61 3.88 8.59
N LYS A 55 -7.48 2.58 8.74
CA LYS A 55 -7.11 1.91 10.00
C LYS A 55 -5.70 1.36 9.95
N VAL A 56 -5.28 0.91 8.77
CA VAL A 56 -4.01 0.22 8.55
C VAL A 56 -3.37 0.78 7.27
N VAL A 57 -2.07 0.94 7.28
CA VAL A 57 -1.30 1.28 6.08
C VAL A 57 -0.28 0.17 5.84
N ILE A 58 -0.25 -0.37 4.62
CA ILE A 58 0.79 -1.30 4.19
C ILE A 58 1.53 -0.63 3.03
N LEU A 59 2.82 -0.35 3.22
CA LEU A 59 3.64 0.32 2.21
C LEU A 59 4.31 -0.69 1.28
N GLY A 60 4.13 -0.50 -0.03
CA GLY A 60 4.93 -1.14 -1.07
C GLY A 60 5.90 -0.14 -1.68
N GLN A 61 6.73 -0.59 -2.62
CA GLN A 61 7.70 0.28 -3.31
C GLN A 61 7.08 0.92 -4.56
N ASP A 62 7.10 0.20 -5.67
CA ASP A 62 6.47 0.62 -6.91
C ASP A 62 5.56 -0.49 -7.46
N PRO A 63 4.70 -0.19 -8.45
CA PRO A 63 3.78 -1.19 -8.99
C PRO A 63 4.49 -2.36 -9.66
N TYR A 64 3.81 -3.48 -9.77
CA TYR A 64 4.25 -4.56 -10.65
C TYR A 64 4.38 -4.03 -12.07
N HIS A 65 5.45 -4.43 -12.77
CA HIS A 65 5.78 -3.92 -14.11
C HIS A 65 5.45 -4.88 -15.25
N GLY A 66 4.67 -5.92 -14.97
CA GLY A 66 4.17 -6.84 -15.98
C GLY A 66 2.75 -6.48 -16.44
N PRO A 67 2.38 -6.87 -17.67
CA PRO A 67 1.04 -6.58 -18.20
C PRO A 67 -0.07 -7.16 -17.32
N GLY A 68 -1.13 -6.39 -17.09
CA GLY A 68 -2.33 -6.85 -16.40
C GLY A 68 -2.18 -7.07 -14.88
N GLN A 69 -1.03 -6.79 -14.29
CA GLN A 69 -0.77 -7.05 -12.87
C GLN A 69 -1.26 -5.90 -11.97
N ALA A 70 -0.64 -4.72 -12.09
CA ALA A 70 -0.90 -3.58 -11.20
C ALA A 70 -2.26 -2.95 -11.48
N HIS A 71 -2.98 -2.61 -10.39
CA HIS A 71 -4.25 -1.91 -10.50
C HIS A 71 -4.42 -0.81 -9.43
N GLY A 72 -3.30 -0.32 -8.88
CA GLY A 72 -3.29 0.84 -7.97
C GLY A 72 -3.22 0.51 -6.48
N LEU A 73 -3.14 -0.75 -6.12
CA LEU A 73 -2.96 -1.20 -4.72
C LEU A 73 -1.64 -1.94 -4.57
N SER A 74 -0.87 -1.61 -3.52
CA SER A 74 0.37 -2.33 -3.24
C SER A 74 0.13 -3.83 -3.04
N PHE A 75 1.04 -4.65 -3.54
CA PHE A 75 1.02 -6.12 -3.48
C PHE A 75 -0.12 -6.81 -4.23
N SER A 76 -1.18 -6.10 -4.57
CA SER A 76 -2.38 -6.66 -5.20
C SER A 76 -2.22 -6.83 -6.69
N VAL A 77 -2.84 -7.88 -7.24
CA VAL A 77 -2.97 -8.11 -8.67
C VAL A 77 -4.43 -8.31 -9.05
N MET A 78 -4.74 -8.14 -10.33
CA MET A 78 -6.09 -8.37 -10.83
C MET A 78 -6.49 -9.84 -10.73
N PRO A 79 -7.81 -10.15 -10.65
CA PRO A 79 -8.28 -11.53 -10.74
C PRO A 79 -7.79 -12.22 -12.00
N GLY A 80 -7.45 -13.51 -11.90
CA GLY A 80 -6.94 -14.30 -13.01
C GLY A 80 -5.45 -14.17 -13.25
N VAL A 81 -4.78 -13.24 -12.56
CA VAL A 81 -3.33 -13.08 -12.63
C VAL A 81 -2.67 -13.98 -11.59
N ARG A 82 -1.54 -14.59 -11.97
CA ARG A 82 -0.76 -15.41 -11.03
C ARG A 82 -0.37 -14.60 -9.80
N ILE A 83 -0.54 -15.19 -8.62
CA ILE A 83 -0.16 -14.57 -7.35
C ILE A 83 1.37 -14.36 -7.33
N PRO A 84 1.85 -13.11 -7.20
CA PRO A 84 3.30 -12.86 -7.16
C PRO A 84 3.97 -13.49 -5.93
N PRO A 85 5.28 -13.78 -6.00
CA PRO A 85 5.99 -14.48 -4.91
C PRO A 85 5.90 -13.80 -3.55
N SER A 86 6.04 -12.47 -3.48
CA SER A 86 5.92 -11.75 -2.21
C SER A 86 4.53 -11.88 -1.62
N LEU A 87 3.48 -11.77 -2.44
CA LEU A 87 2.09 -11.92 -1.99
C LEU A 87 1.81 -13.37 -1.55
N SER A 88 2.34 -14.35 -2.25
CA SER A 88 2.26 -15.75 -1.83
C SER A 88 2.84 -15.93 -0.42
N ASN A 89 3.96 -15.29 -0.13
CA ASN A 89 4.58 -15.34 1.20
C ASN A 89 3.75 -14.61 2.26
N ILE A 90 3.14 -13.48 1.89
CA ILE A 90 2.17 -12.78 2.76
C ILE A 90 1.03 -13.71 3.14
N TYR A 91 0.48 -14.43 2.17
CA TYR A 91 -0.62 -15.38 2.41
C TYR A 91 -0.20 -16.56 3.29
N LYS A 92 1.04 -17.05 3.14
CA LYS A 92 1.57 -18.10 4.03
C LYS A 92 1.65 -17.62 5.47
N GLU A 93 2.10 -16.40 5.70
CA GLU A 93 2.13 -15.82 7.04
C GLU A 93 0.70 -15.60 7.58
N LEU A 94 -0.21 -15.13 6.75
CA LEU A 94 -1.61 -14.96 7.13
C LEU A 94 -2.23 -16.29 7.58
N HIS A 95 -1.98 -17.36 6.83
CA HIS A 95 -2.44 -18.70 7.19
C HIS A 95 -1.83 -19.16 8.52
N SER A 96 -0.54 -18.98 8.70
CA SER A 96 0.15 -19.34 9.94
C SER A 96 -0.31 -18.53 11.14
N ASP A 97 -0.54 -17.23 10.94
CA ASP A 97 -0.92 -16.28 11.99
C ASP A 97 -2.36 -16.45 12.45
N LEU A 98 -3.30 -16.54 11.52
CA LEU A 98 -4.74 -16.52 11.81
C LEU A 98 -5.49 -17.80 11.40
N GLY A 99 -4.83 -18.75 10.76
CA GLY A 99 -5.48 -19.94 10.24
C GLY A 99 -6.35 -19.68 9.00
N ALA A 100 -6.29 -18.49 8.41
CA ALA A 100 -7.07 -18.16 7.23
C ALA A 100 -6.67 -19.05 6.05
N PRO A 101 -7.64 -19.53 5.24
CA PRO A 101 -7.30 -20.29 4.04
C PRO A 101 -6.46 -19.47 3.07
N ILE A 102 -5.54 -20.14 2.35
CA ILE A 102 -4.75 -19.47 1.31
C ILE A 102 -5.67 -19.22 0.12
N PRO A 103 -5.85 -17.94 -0.30
CA PRO A 103 -6.77 -17.62 -1.40
C PRO A 103 -6.26 -18.12 -2.75
N ASN A 104 -7.18 -18.27 -3.70
CA ASN A 104 -6.85 -18.64 -5.08
C ASN A 104 -6.56 -17.44 -5.98
N ASN A 105 -6.50 -16.24 -5.43
CA ASN A 105 -6.28 -15.01 -6.19
C ASN A 105 -5.49 -14.01 -5.36
N GLY A 106 -4.94 -12.99 -6.03
CA GLY A 106 -4.16 -11.93 -5.40
C GLY A 106 -4.88 -10.58 -5.35
N TYR A 107 -6.20 -10.57 -5.36
CA TYR A 107 -7.00 -9.34 -5.40
C TYR A 107 -7.31 -8.85 -3.99
N LEU A 108 -6.62 -7.79 -3.56
CA LEU A 108 -6.67 -7.29 -2.17
C LEU A 108 -7.72 -6.20 -1.92
N VAL A 109 -8.60 -5.93 -2.87
CA VAL A 109 -9.68 -4.94 -2.70
C VAL A 109 -10.52 -5.20 -1.44
N PRO A 110 -10.82 -6.46 -1.04
CA PRO A 110 -11.54 -6.70 0.22
C PRO A 110 -10.83 -6.13 1.46
N TRP A 111 -9.52 -6.06 1.48
CA TRP A 111 -8.78 -5.38 2.55
C TRP A 111 -8.95 -3.86 2.47
N ALA A 112 -8.80 -3.31 1.28
CA ALA A 112 -8.91 -1.86 1.06
C ALA A 112 -10.28 -1.32 1.50
N LYS A 113 -11.34 -2.05 1.22
CA LYS A 113 -12.71 -1.67 1.59
C LYS A 113 -12.95 -1.66 3.10
N GLN A 114 -12.10 -2.28 3.88
CA GLN A 114 -12.18 -2.32 5.34
C GLN A 114 -11.30 -1.26 6.03
N GLY A 115 -10.58 -0.46 5.28
CA GLY A 115 -9.72 0.58 5.83
C GLY A 115 -8.23 0.24 5.79
N VAL A 116 -7.81 -0.72 4.98
CA VAL A 116 -6.39 -1.01 4.75
C VAL A 116 -5.91 -0.22 3.53
N LEU A 117 -5.12 0.81 3.77
CA LEU A 117 -4.53 1.62 2.71
C LEU A 117 -3.30 0.89 2.15
N LEU A 118 -3.45 0.33 0.96
CA LEU A 118 -2.40 -0.41 0.26
C LEU A 118 -1.67 0.57 -0.67
N LEU A 119 -0.68 1.26 -0.12
CA LEU A 119 0.00 2.38 -0.78
C LEU A 119 1.40 2.00 -1.25
N ASN A 120 1.67 2.16 -2.54
CA ASN A 120 3.04 2.17 -3.05
C ASN A 120 3.66 3.55 -2.82
N THR A 121 4.96 3.62 -2.58
CA THR A 121 5.67 4.90 -2.40
C THR A 121 5.87 5.62 -3.72
N VAL A 122 5.93 4.89 -4.82
CA VAL A 122 5.92 5.38 -6.21
C VAL A 122 4.72 4.75 -6.89
N LEU A 123 3.84 5.55 -7.48
CA LEU A 123 2.53 5.06 -7.93
C LEU A 123 2.48 4.59 -9.38
N THR A 124 3.56 4.78 -10.14
CA THR A 124 3.64 4.37 -11.54
C THR A 124 4.96 3.70 -11.86
N VAL A 125 4.99 2.95 -12.97
CA VAL A 125 6.17 2.26 -13.45
C VAL A 125 6.05 2.03 -14.95
N ARG A 126 7.19 2.06 -15.67
CA ARG A 126 7.23 1.63 -17.08
C ARG A 126 7.18 0.12 -17.17
N ASP A 127 6.54 -0.38 -18.22
CA ASP A 127 6.51 -1.80 -18.54
C ASP A 127 7.92 -2.40 -18.52
N GLY A 128 8.09 -3.49 -17.76
CA GLY A 128 9.33 -4.25 -17.66
C GLY A 128 10.50 -3.55 -16.95
N GLN A 129 10.31 -2.35 -16.41
CA GLN A 129 11.42 -1.55 -15.86
C GLN A 129 11.15 -1.14 -14.41
N ALA A 130 11.48 -2.02 -13.47
CA ALA A 130 11.34 -1.74 -12.03
C ALA A 130 12.09 -0.45 -11.67
N ASN A 131 11.51 0.33 -10.77
CA ASN A 131 12.04 1.61 -10.27
C ASN A 131 12.20 2.71 -11.33
N SER A 132 11.62 2.54 -12.52
CA SER A 132 11.77 3.49 -13.63
C SER A 132 11.22 4.88 -13.34
N HIS A 133 10.24 5.01 -12.44
CA HIS A 133 9.67 6.31 -12.06
C HIS A 133 10.14 6.81 -10.69
N LYS A 134 11.16 6.17 -10.12
CA LYS A 134 11.81 6.67 -8.91
C LYS A 134 12.40 8.06 -9.19
N GLY A 135 12.17 9.00 -8.27
CA GLY A 135 12.69 10.37 -8.41
C GLY A 135 11.82 11.27 -9.29
N LEU A 136 10.71 10.79 -9.82
CA LEU A 136 9.81 11.59 -10.65
C LEU A 136 9.00 12.63 -9.86
N GLY A 137 8.82 12.40 -8.56
CA GLY A 137 8.06 13.27 -7.66
C GLY A 137 7.04 12.55 -6.80
N TRP A 138 6.77 11.28 -7.06
CA TRP A 138 5.82 10.50 -6.27
C TRP A 138 6.17 10.41 -4.79
N GLU A 139 7.46 10.33 -4.47
CA GLU A 139 7.94 10.14 -3.10
C GLU A 139 7.47 11.27 -2.18
N ARG A 140 7.52 12.50 -2.66
CA ARG A 140 7.01 13.66 -1.91
C ARG A 140 5.50 13.58 -1.69
N PHE A 141 4.76 13.17 -2.71
CA PHE A 141 3.31 13.02 -2.61
C PHE A 141 2.93 11.95 -1.59
N THR A 142 3.56 10.79 -1.64
CA THR A 142 3.27 9.69 -0.72
C THR A 142 3.77 9.98 0.69
N ASP A 143 4.85 10.74 0.85
CA ASP A 143 5.24 11.27 2.17
C ASP A 143 4.12 12.13 2.77
N ALA A 144 3.51 13.00 1.99
CA ALA A 144 2.40 13.83 2.45
C ALA A 144 1.19 13.00 2.89
N VAL A 145 0.88 11.91 2.17
CA VAL A 145 -0.19 10.98 2.57
C VAL A 145 0.08 10.39 3.96
N ILE A 146 1.30 9.92 4.17
CA ILE A 146 1.70 9.30 5.45
C ILE A 146 1.71 10.36 6.57
N GLU A 147 2.21 11.55 6.29
CA GLU A 147 2.24 12.66 7.26
C GLU A 147 0.84 13.04 7.73
N LYS A 148 -0.13 13.11 6.82
CA LYS A 148 -1.53 13.40 7.17
C LYS A 148 -2.11 12.34 8.09
N LEU A 149 -1.84 11.07 7.83
CA LEU A 149 -2.28 9.98 8.71
C LEU A 149 -1.57 10.01 10.05
N ASN A 150 -0.29 10.36 10.06
CA ASN A 150 0.48 10.48 11.31
C ASN A 150 -0.06 11.57 12.22
N GLU A 151 -0.61 12.64 11.67
CA GLU A 151 -1.18 13.77 12.41
C GLU A 151 -2.55 13.47 13.03
N ARG A 152 -3.21 12.38 12.62
CA ARG A 152 -4.54 12.03 13.13
C ARG A 152 -4.50 11.74 14.63
N ASP A 153 -5.56 12.13 15.32
CA ASP A 153 -5.74 11.77 16.74
C ASP A 153 -6.10 10.30 16.89
N GLN A 154 -6.94 9.77 15.99
CA GLN A 154 -7.27 8.35 15.99
C GLN A 154 -6.07 7.52 15.53
N PRO A 155 -5.68 6.47 16.29
CA PRO A 155 -4.53 5.64 15.95
C PRO A 155 -4.66 4.92 14.61
N VAL A 156 -3.49 4.73 13.97
CA VAL A 156 -3.34 3.97 12.72
C VAL A 156 -2.28 2.91 12.94
N VAL A 157 -2.42 1.77 12.32
CA VAL A 157 -1.39 0.72 12.28
C VAL A 157 -0.60 0.87 10.98
N PHE A 158 0.71 1.06 11.09
CA PHE A 158 1.61 1.12 9.93
C PHE A 158 2.41 -0.18 9.86
N ILE A 159 2.26 -0.91 8.78
CA ILE A 159 2.99 -2.16 8.53
C ILE A 159 4.10 -1.85 7.52
N LEU A 160 5.35 -1.93 7.99
CA LEU A 160 6.53 -1.52 7.24
C LEU A 160 7.45 -2.73 7.02
N TRP A 161 7.34 -3.32 5.86
CA TRP A 161 8.12 -4.49 5.46
C TRP A 161 9.36 -4.07 4.66
N GLY A 162 10.52 -4.32 5.23
CA GLY A 162 11.81 -4.02 4.63
C GLY A 162 12.33 -2.62 4.92
N SER A 163 13.60 -2.41 4.65
CA SER A 163 14.30 -1.16 5.00
C SER A 163 13.74 0.07 4.27
N HIS A 164 13.30 -0.09 3.02
CA HIS A 164 12.74 1.02 2.25
C HIS A 164 11.48 1.58 2.91
N ALA A 165 10.53 0.70 3.27
CA ALA A 165 9.30 1.11 3.96
C ALA A 165 9.61 1.69 5.35
N GLN A 166 10.54 1.09 6.08
CA GLN A 166 10.92 1.54 7.42
C GLN A 166 11.54 2.93 7.39
N LYS A 167 12.38 3.25 6.42
CA LYS A 167 12.92 4.60 6.23
C LYS A 167 11.83 5.61 5.90
N LYS A 168 10.90 5.23 5.04
CA LYS A 168 9.75 6.05 4.65
C LYS A 168 8.91 6.43 5.87
N GLY A 169 8.70 5.48 6.78
CA GLY A 169 7.89 5.66 7.98
C GLY A 169 8.67 6.04 9.24
N ALA A 170 9.94 6.47 9.11
CA ALA A 170 10.78 6.75 10.27
C ALA A 170 10.26 7.88 11.17
N PHE A 171 9.49 8.82 10.63
CA PHE A 171 8.95 9.97 11.37
C PHE A 171 7.62 9.68 12.08
N ILE A 172 7.03 8.50 11.92
CA ILE A 172 5.74 8.16 12.50
C ILE A 172 5.81 8.20 14.04
N ASP A 173 4.83 8.84 14.66
CA ASP A 173 4.71 8.93 16.12
C ASP A 173 4.28 7.57 16.71
N ARG A 174 5.24 6.85 17.26
CA ARG A 174 5.05 5.51 17.84
C ARG A 174 4.35 5.53 19.21
N ASN A 175 4.19 6.69 19.82
CA ASN A 175 3.42 6.84 21.05
C ASN A 175 1.91 6.85 20.77
N LYS A 176 1.52 7.24 19.56
CA LYS A 176 0.12 7.34 19.14
C LYS A 176 -0.28 6.18 18.24
N HIS A 177 0.56 5.83 17.27
CA HIS A 177 0.31 4.81 16.27
C HIS A 177 1.10 3.54 16.54
N LEU A 178 0.61 2.41 16.05
CA LEU A 178 1.36 1.16 16.08
C LEU A 178 2.18 1.04 14.80
N VAL A 179 3.48 0.80 14.93
CA VAL A 179 4.36 0.51 13.79
C VAL A 179 4.85 -0.93 13.91
N LEU A 180 4.50 -1.76 12.94
CA LEU A 180 4.93 -3.14 12.85
C LEU A 180 5.99 -3.27 11.77
N GLU A 181 7.18 -3.71 12.14
CA GLU A 181 8.32 -3.83 11.25
C GLU A 181 8.79 -5.26 11.15
N SER A 182 9.19 -5.67 9.96
CA SER A 182 9.89 -6.93 9.71
C SER A 182 10.69 -6.81 8.40
N VAL A 183 11.45 -7.85 8.07
CA VAL A 183 12.04 -7.95 6.74
C VAL A 183 10.93 -8.02 5.67
N HIS A 184 11.29 -7.75 4.43
CA HIS A 184 10.35 -7.80 3.31
C HIS A 184 9.89 -9.25 3.03
N PRO A 185 8.63 -9.46 2.61
CA PRO A 185 8.12 -10.80 2.26
C PRO A 185 8.69 -11.40 0.98
N SER A 186 9.59 -10.70 0.28
CA SER A 186 10.28 -11.22 -0.90
C SER A 186 10.95 -12.57 -0.60
N PRO A 187 11.00 -13.51 -1.57
CA PRO A 187 11.77 -14.75 -1.40
C PRO A 187 13.23 -14.54 -0.98
N LEU A 188 13.81 -13.38 -1.30
CA LEU A 188 15.19 -13.03 -0.94
C LEU A 188 15.40 -12.78 0.56
N SER A 189 14.35 -12.45 1.31
CA SER A 189 14.45 -12.05 2.72
C SER A 189 13.46 -12.73 3.66
N VAL A 190 12.42 -13.36 3.13
CA VAL A 190 11.29 -13.88 3.91
C VAL A 190 11.68 -14.76 5.09
N HIS A 191 12.72 -15.56 4.94
CA HIS A 191 13.19 -16.49 6.00
C HIS A 191 13.99 -15.81 7.11
N ARG A 192 14.30 -14.52 6.96
CA ARG A 192 15.09 -13.76 7.93
C ARG A 192 14.26 -12.98 8.95
N GLY A 193 12.99 -13.34 9.12
CA GLY A 193 12.14 -12.73 10.15
C GLY A 193 10.74 -12.30 9.70
N PHE A 194 10.37 -12.51 8.45
CA PHE A 194 8.98 -12.23 8.03
C PHE A 194 8.03 -13.29 8.57
N TYR A 195 8.35 -14.57 8.37
CA TYR A 195 7.56 -15.66 8.93
C TYR A 195 7.64 -15.64 10.46
N GLY A 196 6.50 -15.68 11.11
CA GLY A 196 6.38 -15.60 12.56
C GLY A 196 6.26 -14.16 13.09
N SER A 197 6.30 -13.14 12.22
CA SER A 197 6.11 -11.74 12.65
C SER A 197 4.68 -11.42 13.06
N LYS A 198 3.70 -12.20 12.61
CA LYS A 198 2.28 -12.12 13.01
C LYS A 198 1.68 -10.71 12.88
N PRO A 199 1.84 -10.03 11.75
CA PRO A 199 1.36 -8.65 11.62
C PRO A 199 -0.17 -8.56 11.66
N PHE A 200 -0.86 -9.59 11.22
CA PHE A 200 -2.33 -9.56 11.10
C PHE A 200 -3.01 -9.65 12.46
N SER A 201 -2.61 -10.59 13.31
CA SER A 201 -3.13 -10.72 14.67
C SER A 201 -2.73 -9.54 15.55
N LYS A 202 -1.50 -9.06 15.42
CA LYS A 202 -1.03 -7.88 16.16
C LYS A 202 -1.82 -6.63 15.78
N THR A 203 -2.10 -6.45 14.50
CA THR A 203 -2.96 -5.36 14.01
C THR A 203 -4.34 -5.44 14.64
N ASN A 204 -4.98 -6.59 14.58
CA ASN A 204 -6.33 -6.75 15.10
C ASN A 204 -6.39 -6.57 16.62
N ALA A 205 -5.41 -7.07 17.35
CA ALA A 205 -5.33 -6.86 18.81
C ALA A 205 -5.24 -5.36 19.15
N PHE A 206 -4.44 -4.60 18.42
CA PHE A 206 -4.33 -3.16 18.61
C PHE A 206 -5.64 -2.45 18.28
N LEU A 207 -6.27 -2.77 17.15
CA LEU A 207 -7.56 -2.16 16.77
C LEU A 207 -8.63 -2.40 17.82
N GLU A 208 -8.75 -3.64 18.27
CA GLU A 208 -9.72 -4.01 19.31
C GLU A 208 -9.45 -3.29 20.64
N SER A 209 -8.18 -3.17 21.03
CA SER A 209 -7.81 -2.46 22.27
C SER A 209 -8.17 -0.97 22.23
N HIS A 210 -8.37 -0.41 21.05
CA HIS A 210 -8.77 0.99 20.84
C HIS A 210 -10.24 1.14 20.44
N GLY A 211 -11.05 0.08 20.62
CA GLY A 211 -12.47 0.11 20.33
C GLY A 211 -12.80 0.14 18.84
N MET A 212 -11.86 -0.23 17.99
CA MET A 212 -12.06 -0.27 16.55
C MET A 212 -12.33 -1.69 16.07
N LYS A 213 -13.17 -1.82 15.05
CA LYS A 213 -13.47 -3.12 14.44
C LYS A 213 -12.20 -3.71 13.81
N PRO A 214 -11.88 -4.98 14.11
CA PRO A 214 -10.73 -5.63 13.49
C PRO A 214 -10.95 -5.84 12.00
N ILE A 215 -9.84 -6.10 11.29
CA ILE A 215 -9.88 -6.42 9.86
C ILE A 215 -10.15 -7.91 9.67
N ASP A 216 -11.08 -8.24 8.80
CA ASP A 216 -11.23 -9.59 8.28
C ASP A 216 -10.19 -9.75 7.15
N TRP A 217 -9.10 -10.41 7.46
CA TRP A 217 -7.98 -10.57 6.53
C TRP A 217 -8.20 -11.68 5.51
N SER A 218 -9.23 -12.49 5.65
CA SER A 218 -9.52 -13.54 4.68
C SER A 218 -9.91 -12.94 3.33
N ILE A 219 -9.40 -13.55 2.26
CA ILE A 219 -9.71 -13.15 0.88
C ILE A 219 -10.61 -14.22 0.29
N PRO A 220 -11.79 -13.85 -0.20
CA PRO A 220 -12.67 -14.84 -0.85
C PRO A 220 -12.05 -15.38 -2.13
N ASP A 221 -12.30 -16.64 -2.40
CA ASP A 221 -11.95 -17.24 -3.69
C ASP A 221 -12.82 -16.63 -4.79
N ILE A 222 -12.24 -16.52 -5.98
CA ILE A 222 -12.93 -16.00 -7.15
C ILE A 222 -13.04 -17.06 -8.22
#